data_50bb3b53845cee2ab1b2e6ae88856683
#
_entry.id   50bb3b53845cee2ab1b2e6ae88856683
#
_cell.length_a   1.000
_cell.length_b   1.000
_cell.length_c   1.000
_cell.angle_alpha   90.00
_cell.angle_beta   90.00
_cell.angle_gamma   90.00
#
_symmetry.space_group_name_H-M   'P 1'
#
loop_
_entity.id
_entity.type
_entity.pdbx_description
1 polymer ?
#
loop_
_entity_poly.entity_id
_entity_poly.type
_entity_poly.pdbx_seq_one_letter_code
_entity_poly.pdbx_strand_id
1 'polypeptide(L)'
;MTDLKKYVLGIRENLENIYNENWTDDEREEREEQGEACDLWEYLEDVLEVEYILDSRFRLIGCKVYVTLGGPNVHIDTYHDSIVGYWGSDREEVYIDRGISDAINDYYEELIRCQF
;
A
#
# COMPACT_ATOMS: atom_id res chain seq x y z
N MET A 1 -7.65 9.60 -20.07
CA MET A 1 -7.40 9.06 -18.70
C MET A 1 -7.97 10.00 -17.68
N THR A 2 -8.75 9.50 -16.72
CA THR A 2 -9.33 10.30 -15.65
C THR A 2 -8.26 10.76 -14.67
N ASP A 3 -8.54 11.82 -13.92
CA ASP A 3 -7.63 12.29 -12.87
C ASP A 3 -7.47 11.23 -11.77
N LEU A 4 -8.55 10.53 -11.44
CA LEU A 4 -8.50 9.45 -10.46
C LEU A 4 -7.58 8.32 -10.94
N LYS A 5 -7.64 7.95 -12.21
CA LYS A 5 -6.78 6.92 -12.80
C LYS A 5 -5.31 7.30 -12.68
N LYS A 6 -4.98 8.54 -13.04
CA LYS A 6 -3.60 9.06 -12.91
C LYS A 6 -3.11 9.01 -11.48
N TYR A 7 -3.99 9.37 -10.54
CA TYR A 7 -3.68 9.38 -9.11
C TYR A 7 -3.37 7.98 -8.60
N VAL A 8 -4.22 7.01 -8.94
CA VAL A 8 -4.04 5.61 -8.54
C VAL A 8 -2.78 5.00 -9.17
N LEU A 9 -2.52 5.32 -10.45
CA LEU A 9 -1.29 4.87 -11.13
C LEU A 9 -0.04 5.45 -10.46
N GLY A 10 -0.11 6.71 -10.01
CA GLY A 10 0.99 7.34 -9.29
C GLY A 10 1.28 6.65 -7.96
N ILE A 11 0.24 6.24 -7.24
CA ILE A 11 0.39 5.49 -6.00
C ILE A 11 1.03 4.13 -6.29
N ARG A 12 0.61 3.44 -7.35
CA ARG A 12 1.21 2.16 -7.75
C ARG A 12 2.69 2.32 -8.07
N GLU A 13 3.04 3.32 -8.86
CA GLU A 13 4.44 3.57 -9.23
C GLU A 13 5.31 3.83 -7.99
N ASN A 14 4.83 4.65 -7.07
CA ASN A 14 5.53 4.93 -5.83
C ASN A 14 5.70 3.66 -4.99
N LEU A 15 4.65 2.85 -4.88
CA LEU A 15 4.68 1.59 -4.13
C LEU A 15 5.68 0.60 -4.74
N GLU A 16 5.70 0.48 -6.08
CA GLU A 16 6.63 -0.40 -6.78
C GLU A 16 8.08 0.04 -6.56
N ASN A 17 8.34 1.36 -6.62
CA ASN A 17 9.68 1.90 -6.37
C ASN A 17 10.11 1.67 -4.92
N ILE A 18 9.21 1.83 -3.97
CA ILE A 18 9.46 1.56 -2.56
C ILE A 18 9.75 0.08 -2.32
N TYR A 19 8.94 -0.80 -2.90
CA TYR A 19 9.12 -2.25 -2.76
C TYR A 19 10.46 -2.71 -3.34
N ASN A 20 10.84 -2.18 -4.49
CA ASN A 20 12.08 -2.53 -5.17
C ASN A 20 13.29 -1.73 -4.68
N GLU A 21 13.07 -0.73 -3.80
CA GLU A 21 14.10 0.17 -3.28
C GLU A 21 14.95 0.77 -4.41
N ASN A 22 14.27 1.26 -5.47
CA ASN A 22 14.87 1.81 -6.68
C ASN A 22 15.41 3.23 -6.45
N TRP A 23 16.32 3.40 -5.49
CA TRP A 23 16.88 4.69 -5.15
C TRP A 23 18.41 4.67 -5.31
N THR A 24 18.94 5.74 -5.89
CA THR A 24 20.39 6.03 -5.74
C THR A 24 20.63 6.49 -4.30
N ASP A 25 21.88 6.52 -3.87
CA ASP A 25 22.23 7.00 -2.52
C ASP A 25 21.77 8.44 -2.31
N ASP A 26 21.91 9.29 -3.34
CA ASP A 26 21.48 10.70 -3.27
C ASP A 26 19.96 10.81 -3.16
N GLU A 27 19.22 10.00 -3.94
CA GLU A 27 17.76 9.97 -3.90
C GLU A 27 17.26 9.49 -2.55
N ARG A 28 17.90 8.48 -1.97
CA ARG A 28 17.54 7.96 -0.64
C ARG A 28 17.74 9.03 0.43
N GLU A 29 18.85 9.73 0.38
CA GLU A 29 19.13 10.81 1.33
C GLU A 29 18.09 11.93 1.22
N GLU A 30 17.75 12.33 0.00
CA GLU A 30 16.75 13.35 -0.23
C GLU A 30 15.38 12.94 0.30
N ARG A 31 14.99 11.68 0.05
CA ARG A 31 13.71 11.17 0.56
C ARG A 31 13.67 11.14 2.08
N GLU A 32 14.76 10.73 2.71
CA GLU A 32 14.87 10.71 4.17
C GLU A 32 14.75 12.12 4.76
N GLU A 33 15.38 13.10 4.13
CA GLU A 33 15.29 14.51 4.56
C GLU A 33 13.86 15.05 4.46
N GLN A 34 13.09 14.60 3.46
CA GLN A 34 11.71 15.01 3.25
C GLN A 34 10.70 14.19 4.07
N GLY A 35 11.17 13.19 4.81
CA GLY A 35 10.30 12.31 5.58
C GLY A 35 9.53 11.31 4.75
N GLU A 36 9.98 11.03 3.52
CA GLU A 36 9.35 10.05 2.64
C GLU A 36 9.92 8.66 2.87
N ALA A 37 9.07 7.63 2.76
CA ALA A 37 9.49 6.24 2.95
C ALA A 37 10.46 5.79 1.86
N CYS A 38 11.48 5.05 2.23
CA CYS A 38 12.45 4.47 1.31
C CYS A 38 12.27 2.96 1.14
N ASP A 39 11.58 2.31 2.06
CA ASP A 39 11.29 0.88 1.97
C ASP A 39 9.84 0.62 2.39
N LEU A 40 9.39 -0.61 2.14
CA LEU A 40 7.99 -0.99 2.40
C LEU A 40 7.63 -0.90 3.89
N TRP A 41 8.56 -1.26 4.76
CA TRP A 41 8.34 -1.23 6.20
C TRP A 41 8.01 0.18 6.68
N GLU A 42 8.83 1.17 6.28
CA GLU A 42 8.59 2.58 6.61
C GLU A 42 7.26 3.09 6.02
N TYR A 43 6.96 2.68 4.77
CA TYR A 43 5.71 3.06 4.10
C TYR A 43 4.50 2.61 4.90
N LEU A 44 4.52 1.37 5.38
CA LEU A 44 3.37 0.79 6.09
C LEU A 44 3.21 1.36 7.51
N GLU A 45 4.26 1.92 8.09
CA GLU A 45 4.17 2.59 9.39
C GLU A 45 3.32 3.86 9.34
N ASP A 46 3.23 4.50 8.17
CA ASP A 46 2.54 5.79 8.01
C ASP A 46 1.17 5.71 7.34
N VAL A 47 0.64 4.50 7.12
CA VAL A 47 -0.69 4.37 6.51
C VAL A 47 -1.77 4.78 7.50
N LEU A 48 -2.94 5.19 6.96
CA LEU A 48 -4.02 5.76 7.76
C LEU A 48 -4.82 4.72 8.53
N GLU A 49 -5.08 3.57 7.92
CA GLU A 49 -5.91 2.53 8.50
C GLU A 49 -5.67 1.21 7.78
N VAL A 50 -5.87 0.10 8.48
CA VAL A 50 -5.77 -1.24 7.91
C VAL A 50 -6.98 -2.06 8.34
N GLU A 51 -7.60 -2.77 7.39
CA GLU A 51 -8.62 -3.77 7.66
C GLU A 51 -8.04 -5.12 7.30
N TYR A 52 -8.17 -6.08 8.22
CA TYR A 52 -7.67 -7.45 8.00
C TYR A 52 -8.75 -8.36 7.45
N ILE A 53 -8.37 -9.23 6.51
CA ILE A 53 -9.23 -10.28 5.98
C ILE A 53 -8.72 -11.60 6.54
N LEU A 54 -9.56 -12.28 7.32
CA LEU A 54 -9.17 -13.51 8.00
C LEU A 54 -10.00 -14.68 7.47
N ASP A 55 -9.40 -15.88 7.49
CA ASP A 55 -10.16 -17.10 7.18
C ASP A 55 -10.90 -17.59 8.45
N SER A 56 -11.61 -18.72 8.33
CA SER A 56 -12.41 -19.26 9.43
C SER A 56 -11.56 -19.71 10.63
N ARG A 57 -10.26 -19.80 10.48
CA ARG A 57 -9.32 -20.15 11.54
C ARG A 57 -8.56 -18.92 12.07
N PHE A 58 -9.04 -17.73 11.70
CA PHE A 58 -8.46 -16.43 12.10
C PHE A 58 -7.03 -16.23 11.58
N ARG A 59 -6.69 -16.84 10.44
CA ARG A 59 -5.40 -16.61 9.79
C ARG A 59 -5.55 -15.48 8.77
N LEU A 60 -4.55 -14.61 8.71
CA LEU A 60 -4.56 -13.49 7.76
C LEU A 60 -4.42 -14.01 6.33
N ILE A 61 -5.37 -13.67 5.48
CA ILE A 61 -5.36 -14.02 4.05
C ILE A 61 -5.29 -12.80 3.15
N GLY A 62 -5.43 -11.62 3.70
CA GLY A 62 -5.32 -10.37 2.97
C GLY A 62 -5.60 -9.19 3.86
N CYS A 63 -5.41 -7.99 3.32
CA CYS A 63 -5.73 -6.77 4.03
C CYS A 63 -6.07 -5.66 3.05
N LYS A 64 -6.77 -4.63 3.55
CA LYS A 64 -6.99 -3.37 2.85
C LYS A 64 -6.24 -2.30 3.60
N VAL A 65 -5.29 -1.68 2.93
CA VAL A 65 -4.40 -0.67 3.51
C VAL A 65 -4.81 0.69 2.96
N TYR A 66 -5.36 1.55 3.80
CA TYR A 66 -5.88 2.85 3.40
C TYR A 66 -4.75 3.88 3.39
N VAL A 67 -4.39 4.35 2.20
CA VAL A 67 -3.29 5.29 2.01
C VAL A 67 -3.76 6.73 1.89
N THR A 68 -5.00 6.96 1.42
CA THR A 68 -5.63 8.29 1.45
C THR A 68 -7.10 8.17 1.81
N LEU A 69 -7.61 9.15 2.55
CA LEU A 69 -9.01 9.24 2.95
C LEU A 69 -9.45 10.71 2.85
N GLY A 70 -10.73 10.90 2.60
CA GLY A 70 -11.30 12.26 2.54
C GLY A 70 -11.47 12.82 1.15
N GLY A 71 -10.95 12.15 0.13
CA GLY A 71 -11.15 12.48 -1.27
C GLY A 71 -9.86 12.85 -2.00
N PRO A 72 -9.34 11.95 -2.87
CA PRO A 72 -9.91 10.63 -3.11
C PRO A 72 -9.59 9.64 -1.99
N ASN A 73 -10.38 8.57 -1.92
CA ASN A 73 -10.10 7.45 -1.01
C ASN A 73 -9.38 6.37 -1.80
N VAL A 74 -8.19 5.98 -1.36
CA VAL A 74 -7.41 4.94 -2.05
C VAL A 74 -6.93 3.91 -1.04
N HIS A 75 -7.09 2.64 -1.37
CA HIS A 75 -6.57 1.55 -0.57
C HIS A 75 -5.87 0.50 -1.43
N ILE A 76 -4.90 -0.17 -0.83
CA ILE A 76 -4.24 -1.34 -1.41
C ILE A 76 -5.00 -2.56 -0.92
N ASP A 77 -5.41 -3.43 -1.84
CA ASP A 77 -6.15 -4.67 -1.54
C ASP A 77 -5.23 -5.84 -1.85
N THR A 78 -4.61 -6.42 -0.84
CA THR A 78 -3.66 -7.51 -1.03
C THR A 78 -4.33 -8.85 -1.32
N TYR A 79 -5.63 -8.97 -1.03
CA TYR A 79 -6.38 -10.17 -1.34
C TYR A 79 -6.65 -10.27 -2.84
N HIS A 80 -6.87 -9.13 -3.50
CA HIS A 80 -7.14 -9.07 -4.93
C HIS A 80 -5.95 -8.56 -5.75
N ASP A 81 -4.80 -8.33 -5.13
CA ASP A 81 -3.58 -7.83 -5.78
C ASP A 81 -3.85 -6.53 -6.57
N SER A 82 -4.49 -5.56 -5.92
CA SER A 82 -4.89 -4.33 -6.59
C SER A 82 -4.80 -3.11 -5.69
N ILE A 83 -4.85 -1.94 -6.32
CA ILE A 83 -5.05 -0.65 -5.66
C ILE A 83 -6.36 -0.10 -6.20
N VAL A 84 -7.25 0.28 -5.29
CA VAL A 84 -8.59 0.75 -5.64
C VAL A 84 -8.76 2.18 -5.15
N GLY A 85 -9.22 3.05 -6.04
CA GLY A 85 -9.50 4.44 -5.72
C GLY A 85 -10.96 4.80 -5.96
N TYR A 86 -11.46 5.69 -5.12
CA TYR A 86 -12.82 6.23 -5.23
C TYR A 86 -12.77 7.75 -5.11
N TRP A 87 -13.47 8.43 -6.01
CA TRP A 87 -13.65 9.89 -5.92
C TRP A 87 -15.05 10.21 -6.43
N GLY A 88 -15.94 10.58 -5.49
CA GLY A 88 -17.36 10.76 -5.81
C GLY A 88 -17.96 9.45 -6.28
N SER A 89 -18.54 9.42 -7.48
CA SER A 89 -19.10 8.21 -8.09
C SER A 89 -18.08 7.43 -8.93
N ASP A 90 -16.87 7.96 -9.09
CA ASP A 90 -15.84 7.31 -9.89
C ASP A 90 -15.10 6.25 -9.07
N ARG A 91 -14.74 5.16 -9.76
CA ARG A 91 -13.95 4.08 -9.18
C ARG A 91 -12.90 3.64 -10.19
N GLU A 92 -11.67 3.48 -9.73
CA GLU A 92 -10.57 2.97 -10.54
C GLU A 92 -9.82 1.87 -9.80
N GLU A 93 -9.42 0.85 -10.52
CA GLU A 93 -8.64 -0.25 -9.97
C GLU A 93 -7.46 -0.53 -10.87
N VAL A 94 -6.27 -0.68 -10.28
CA VAL A 94 -5.07 -1.10 -10.99
C VAL A 94 -4.45 -2.28 -10.25
N TYR A 95 -3.82 -3.19 -10.97
CA TYR A 95 -3.24 -4.39 -10.38
C TYR A 95 -1.82 -4.15 -9.95
N ILE A 96 -1.42 -4.84 -8.89
CA ILE A 96 -0.04 -4.83 -8.36
C ILE A 96 0.53 -6.25 -8.43
N ASP A 97 1.85 -6.35 -8.39
CA ASP A 97 2.53 -7.62 -8.36
C ASP A 97 2.18 -8.39 -7.08
N ARG A 98 1.93 -9.67 -7.20
CA ARG A 98 1.64 -10.56 -6.08
C ARG A 98 2.74 -10.52 -5.02
N GLY A 99 3.99 -10.35 -5.43
CA GLY A 99 5.11 -10.22 -4.50
C GLY A 99 4.94 -9.05 -3.52
N ILE A 100 4.37 -7.94 -3.99
CA ILE A 100 4.08 -6.78 -3.15
C ILE A 100 2.98 -7.12 -2.14
N SER A 101 1.90 -7.76 -2.60
CA SER A 101 0.81 -8.20 -1.71
C SER A 101 1.32 -9.15 -0.64
N ASP A 102 2.15 -10.11 -1.01
CA ASP A 102 2.72 -11.07 -0.07
C ASP A 102 3.61 -10.38 0.97
N ALA A 103 4.42 -9.41 0.54
CA ALA A 103 5.28 -8.66 1.45
C ALA A 103 4.46 -7.82 2.44
N ILE A 104 3.37 -7.22 1.99
CA ILE A 104 2.46 -6.45 2.86
C ILE A 104 1.79 -7.38 3.87
N ASN A 105 1.30 -8.52 3.41
CA ASN A 105 0.66 -9.51 4.29
C ASN A 105 1.65 -10.02 5.34
N ASP A 106 2.89 -10.29 4.96
CA ASP A 106 3.93 -10.73 5.90
C ASP A 106 4.21 -9.69 6.97
N TYR A 107 4.24 -8.41 6.59
CA TYR A 107 4.41 -7.32 7.54
C TYR A 107 3.30 -7.31 8.60
N TYR A 108 2.05 -7.38 8.17
CA TYR A 108 0.92 -7.34 9.11
C TYR A 108 0.77 -8.63 9.90
N GLU A 109 1.10 -9.78 9.32
CA GLU A 109 1.10 -11.05 10.06
C GLU A 109 2.10 -10.98 11.22
N GLU A 110 3.28 -10.45 10.97
CA GLU A 110 4.30 -10.28 12.02
C GLU A 110 3.82 -9.29 13.09
N LEU A 111 3.22 -8.18 12.67
CA LEU A 111 2.70 -7.17 13.59
C LEU A 111 1.60 -7.74 14.49
N ILE A 112 0.69 -8.54 13.93
CA ILE A 112 -0.39 -9.20 14.67
C ILE A 112 0.18 -10.17 15.70
N ARG A 113 1.18 -10.96 15.33
CA ARG A 113 1.83 -11.90 16.25
C ARG A 113 2.47 -11.21 17.44
N CYS A 114 3.02 -10.01 17.24
CA CYS A 114 3.64 -9.25 18.31
C CYS A 114 2.64 -8.65 19.30
N GLN A 115 1.37 -8.52 18.90
CA GLN A 115 0.32 -7.90 19.71
C GLN A 115 -0.56 -8.92 20.46
N PHE A 116 -0.54 -10.16 20.03
CA PHE A 116 -1.43 -11.19 20.61
C PHE A 116 -0.68 -12.40 21.12
#